data_11c268c59faa147cfd21d9c7992d9fdf
#
_entry.id   11c268c59faa147cfd21d9c7992d9fdf
#
_cell.length_a   1.000
_cell.length_b   1.000
_cell.length_c   1.000
_cell.angle_alpha   90.00
_cell.angle_beta   90.00
_cell.angle_gamma   90.00
#
_symmetry.space_group_name_H-M   'P 1'
#
loop_
_entity.id
_entity.type
_entity.pdbx_description
1 polymer ?
#
loop_
_entity_poly.entity_id
_entity_poly.type
_entity_poly.pdbx_seq_one_letter_code
_entity_poly.pdbx_strand_id
1 'polypeptide(L)'
;MELKGSKTERNLREAFAGETQARSKYDYFASVAKKEGYEQIAAIFQATANNEKEHAKMWFKALGGIGTTAENLASAAAGENYEWTDMYDRMAQEAEEEGFTELAEKFRQVGRIEKAHEERYRALLSNVEMQRVFEKSEETMWECRNCGHLVI
;
A
#
# COMPACT_ATOMS: atom_id res chain seq x y z
N MET A 1 14.25 26.04 11.10
CA MET A 1 13.15 26.13 10.10
C MET A 1 12.25 24.92 10.33
N GLU A 2 10.96 25.15 10.45
CA GLU A 2 9.99 24.08 10.61
C GLU A 2 9.49 23.61 9.24
N LEU A 3 9.48 22.30 9.00
CA LEU A 3 9.04 21.71 7.72
C LEU A 3 7.52 21.76 7.58
N LYS A 4 6.81 21.54 8.71
CA LYS A 4 5.35 21.45 8.75
C LYS A 4 4.69 22.71 8.21
N GLY A 5 3.75 22.57 7.26
CA GLY A 5 3.03 23.65 6.62
C GLY A 5 3.79 24.40 5.54
N SER A 6 5.05 24.04 5.28
CA SER A 6 5.88 24.70 4.27
C SER A 6 5.57 24.25 2.83
N LYS A 7 6.02 25.03 1.85
CA LYS A 7 6.03 24.60 0.44
C LYS A 7 6.88 23.36 0.23
N THR A 8 7.97 23.24 0.97
CA THR A 8 8.89 22.08 0.90
C THR A 8 8.20 20.82 1.36
N GLU A 9 7.38 20.85 2.42
CA GLU A 9 6.57 19.69 2.83
C GLU A 9 5.64 19.22 1.71
N ARG A 10 4.94 20.16 1.05
CA ARG A 10 4.07 19.83 -0.09
C ARG A 10 4.83 19.20 -1.25
N ASN A 11 6.00 19.77 -1.58
CA ASN A 11 6.87 19.25 -2.62
C ASN A 11 7.38 17.83 -2.30
N LEU A 12 7.72 17.55 -1.04
CA LEU A 12 8.11 16.20 -0.59
C LEU A 12 6.96 15.20 -0.74
N ARG A 13 5.73 15.59 -0.40
CA ARG A 13 4.53 14.75 -0.58
C ARG A 13 4.26 14.46 -2.06
N GLU A 14 4.36 15.47 -2.91
CA GLU A 14 4.19 15.34 -4.36
C GLU A 14 5.29 14.43 -4.95
N ALA A 15 6.54 14.63 -4.58
CA ALA A 15 7.65 13.80 -5.02
C ALA A 15 7.47 12.35 -4.57
N PHE A 16 7.13 12.10 -3.31
CA PHE A 16 6.84 10.76 -2.81
C PHE A 16 5.72 10.07 -3.58
N ALA A 17 4.61 10.76 -3.84
CA ALA A 17 3.50 10.23 -4.62
C ALA A 17 3.92 9.91 -6.06
N GLY A 18 4.67 10.79 -6.72
CA GLY A 18 5.17 10.60 -8.08
C GLY A 18 6.07 9.38 -8.21
N GLU A 19 7.06 9.25 -7.33
CA GLU A 19 8.02 8.13 -7.33
C GLU A 19 7.32 6.78 -7.01
N THR A 20 6.37 6.80 -6.08
CA THR A 20 5.60 5.60 -5.72
C THR A 20 4.75 5.11 -6.90
N GLN A 21 4.10 6.03 -7.63
CA GLN A 21 3.36 5.69 -8.84
C GLN A 21 4.28 5.20 -9.96
N ALA A 22 5.41 5.88 -10.19
CA ALA A 22 6.39 5.49 -11.20
C ALA A 22 6.90 4.08 -10.95
N ARG A 23 7.29 3.77 -9.70
CA ARG A 23 7.69 2.41 -9.31
C ARG A 23 6.66 1.37 -9.72
N SER A 24 5.41 1.54 -9.31
CA SER A 24 4.35 0.55 -9.60
C SER A 24 4.11 0.40 -11.10
N LYS A 25 4.07 1.51 -11.85
CA LYS A 25 3.90 1.50 -13.30
C LYS A 25 5.05 0.75 -14.00
N TYR A 26 6.29 0.97 -13.58
CA TYR A 26 7.45 0.33 -14.21
C TYR A 26 7.53 -1.16 -13.90
N ASP A 27 7.09 -1.62 -12.72
CA ASP A 27 6.92 -3.04 -12.43
C ASP A 27 5.90 -3.69 -13.41
N TYR A 28 4.78 -3.01 -13.69
CA TYR A 28 3.77 -3.49 -14.65
C TYR A 28 4.32 -3.48 -16.09
N PHE A 29 5.03 -2.43 -16.49
CA PHE A 29 5.62 -2.33 -17.83
C PHE A 29 6.72 -3.38 -18.03
N ALA A 30 7.54 -3.66 -17.01
CA ALA A 30 8.52 -4.76 -17.05
C ALA A 30 7.84 -6.11 -17.29
N SER A 31 6.70 -6.37 -16.62
CA SER A 31 5.94 -7.61 -16.81
C SER A 31 5.43 -7.77 -18.25
N VAL A 32 4.95 -6.70 -18.86
CA VAL A 32 4.49 -6.70 -20.26
C VAL A 32 5.67 -6.94 -21.20
N ALA A 33 6.74 -6.17 -21.07
CA ALA A 33 7.94 -6.30 -21.91
C ALA A 33 8.51 -7.72 -21.87
N LYS A 34 8.53 -8.34 -20.69
CA LYS A 34 8.98 -9.73 -20.53
C LYS A 34 8.08 -10.73 -21.28
N LYS A 35 6.76 -10.57 -21.19
CA LYS A 35 5.79 -11.42 -21.91
C LYS A 35 5.92 -11.30 -23.43
N GLU A 36 6.30 -10.12 -23.91
CA GLU A 36 6.54 -9.84 -25.34
C GLU A 36 7.94 -10.25 -25.82
N GLY A 37 8.82 -10.75 -24.92
CA GLY A 37 10.16 -11.20 -25.24
C GLY A 37 11.23 -10.12 -25.26
N TYR A 38 10.92 -8.89 -24.82
CA TYR A 38 11.86 -7.77 -24.73
C TYR A 38 12.62 -7.78 -23.39
N GLU A 39 13.47 -8.78 -23.19
CA GLU A 39 14.17 -9.03 -21.92
C GLU A 39 15.02 -7.82 -21.45
N GLN A 40 15.73 -7.16 -22.37
CA GLN A 40 16.52 -5.96 -22.02
C GLN A 40 15.64 -4.80 -21.56
N ILE A 41 14.51 -4.56 -22.22
CA ILE A 41 13.56 -3.49 -21.85
C ILE A 41 12.94 -3.81 -20.51
N ALA A 42 12.54 -5.06 -20.28
CA ALA A 42 12.01 -5.51 -19.00
C ALA A 42 13.02 -5.28 -17.85
N ALA A 43 14.30 -5.63 -18.07
CA ALA A 43 15.36 -5.41 -17.10
C ALA A 43 15.59 -3.93 -16.79
N ILE A 44 15.52 -3.04 -17.79
CA ILE A 44 15.65 -1.59 -17.61
C ILE A 44 14.47 -1.05 -16.79
N PHE A 45 13.22 -1.41 -17.11
CA PHE A 45 12.04 -1.01 -16.31
C PHE A 45 12.16 -1.48 -14.87
N GLN A 46 12.59 -2.72 -14.65
CA GLN A 46 12.74 -3.25 -13.29
C GLN A 46 13.85 -2.53 -12.50
N ALA A 47 14.99 -2.26 -13.15
CA ALA A 47 16.07 -1.51 -12.52
C ALA A 47 15.62 -0.09 -12.14
N THR A 48 14.91 0.58 -13.05
CA THR A 48 14.36 1.93 -12.79
C THR A 48 13.33 1.89 -11.67
N ALA A 49 12.39 0.92 -11.67
CA ALA A 49 11.43 0.75 -10.58
C ALA A 49 12.10 0.62 -9.20
N ASN A 50 13.24 -0.08 -9.13
CA ASN A 50 14.02 -0.18 -7.90
C ASN A 50 14.66 1.15 -7.49
N ASN A 51 15.11 1.97 -8.45
CA ASN A 51 15.62 3.31 -8.18
C ASN A 51 14.50 4.22 -7.64
N GLU A 52 13.31 4.23 -8.26
CA GLU A 52 12.17 5.04 -7.81
C GLU A 52 11.71 4.66 -6.40
N LYS A 53 11.81 3.38 -6.03
CA LYS A 53 11.58 2.94 -4.66
C LYS A 53 12.52 3.63 -3.66
N GLU A 54 13.81 3.74 -3.98
CA GLU A 54 14.78 4.39 -3.09
C GLU A 54 14.59 5.92 -3.04
N HIS A 55 14.21 6.55 -4.17
CA HIS A 55 13.83 7.96 -4.20
C HIS A 55 12.60 8.21 -3.32
N ALA A 56 11.52 7.44 -3.49
CA ALA A 56 10.33 7.53 -2.67
C ALA A 56 10.65 7.39 -1.17
N LYS A 57 11.52 6.44 -0.81
CA LYS A 57 11.96 6.23 0.57
C LYS A 57 12.70 7.46 1.15
N MET A 58 13.52 8.13 0.35
CA MET A 58 14.21 9.36 0.79
C MET A 58 13.20 10.45 1.18
N TRP A 59 12.20 10.68 0.32
CA TRP A 59 11.17 11.68 0.56
C TRP A 59 10.27 11.31 1.73
N PHE A 60 9.88 10.04 1.84
CA PHE A 60 9.08 9.54 2.95
C PHE A 60 9.79 9.64 4.29
N LYS A 61 11.10 9.37 4.34
CA LYS A 61 11.93 9.61 5.53
C LYS A 61 11.98 11.09 5.90
N ALA A 62 12.17 11.98 4.92
CA ALA A 62 12.20 13.42 5.15
C ALA A 62 10.87 13.95 5.72
N LEU A 63 9.75 13.29 5.38
CA LEU A 63 8.42 13.57 5.94
C LEU A 63 8.18 12.96 7.33
N GLY A 64 9.15 12.20 7.86
CA GLY A 64 8.99 11.48 9.13
C GLY A 64 8.06 10.27 9.05
N GLY A 65 7.86 9.72 7.84
CA GLY A 65 6.90 8.64 7.59
C GLY A 65 7.37 7.24 8.02
N ILE A 66 8.67 7.07 8.36
CA ILE A 66 9.23 5.79 8.80
C ILE A 66 9.63 5.91 10.26
N GLY A 67 8.96 5.16 11.12
CA GLY A 67 9.22 5.07 12.55
C GLY A 67 9.70 3.69 12.99
N THR A 68 9.50 3.38 14.25
CA THR A 68 9.68 2.04 14.82
C THR A 68 8.65 1.06 14.24
N THR A 69 8.85 -0.23 14.44
CA THR A 69 7.89 -1.26 13.97
C THR A 69 6.48 -1.00 14.52
N ALA A 70 6.34 -0.64 15.79
CA ALA A 70 5.05 -0.34 16.40
C ALA A 70 4.39 0.89 15.77
N GLU A 71 5.16 1.98 15.57
CA GLU A 71 4.67 3.19 14.91
C GLU A 71 4.27 2.92 13.45
N ASN A 72 5.05 2.12 12.73
CA ASN A 72 4.74 1.74 11.35
C ASN A 72 3.48 0.88 11.26
N LEU A 73 3.28 -0.08 12.18
CA LEU A 73 2.06 -0.88 12.27
C LEU A 73 0.83 -0.03 12.57
N ALA A 74 0.95 0.91 13.51
CA ALA A 74 -0.14 1.85 13.82
C ALA A 74 -0.49 2.73 12.61
N SER A 75 0.52 3.24 11.91
CA SER A 75 0.34 4.04 10.69
C SER A 75 -0.30 3.24 9.56
N ALA A 76 0.15 2.01 9.34
CA ALA A 76 -0.44 1.11 8.35
C ALA A 76 -1.91 0.82 8.69
N ALA A 77 -2.22 0.43 9.92
CA ALA A 77 -3.61 0.18 10.35
C ALA A 77 -4.52 1.41 10.15
N ALA A 78 -4.01 2.62 10.41
CA ALA A 78 -4.77 3.86 10.20
C ALA A 78 -5.00 4.13 8.70
N GLY A 79 -4.03 3.83 7.84
CA GLY A 79 -4.18 3.94 6.38
C GLY A 79 -5.25 3.00 5.86
N GLU A 80 -5.15 1.71 6.17
CA GLU A 80 -6.14 0.70 5.77
C GLU A 80 -7.55 1.03 6.29
N ASN A 81 -7.65 1.53 7.54
CA ASN A 81 -8.92 1.98 8.09
C ASN A 81 -9.56 3.07 7.24
N TYR A 82 -8.81 4.12 6.87
CA TYR A 82 -9.31 5.16 5.98
C TYR A 82 -9.74 4.60 4.61
N GLU A 83 -8.97 3.67 4.06
CA GLU A 83 -9.26 3.11 2.74
C GLU A 83 -10.60 2.35 2.71
N TRP A 84 -10.91 1.53 3.73
CA TRP A 84 -12.15 0.77 3.70
C TRP A 84 -13.36 1.49 4.31
N THR A 85 -13.16 2.43 5.25
CA THR A 85 -14.29 3.15 5.89
C THR A 85 -14.76 4.37 5.12
N ASP A 86 -13.89 4.98 4.31
CA ASP A 86 -14.18 6.20 3.56
C ASP A 86 -13.89 6.05 2.05
N MET A 87 -12.63 5.85 1.70
CA MET A 87 -12.15 5.98 0.33
C MET A 87 -12.85 5.02 -0.63
N TYR A 88 -12.79 3.72 -0.39
CA TYR A 88 -13.40 2.71 -1.27
C TYR A 88 -14.91 2.68 -1.18
N ASP A 89 -15.50 2.98 -0.02
CA ASP A 89 -16.96 3.05 0.12
C ASP A 89 -17.52 4.20 -0.74
N ARG A 90 -16.95 5.38 -0.63
CA ARG A 90 -17.31 6.55 -1.44
C ARG A 90 -17.07 6.30 -2.93
N MET A 91 -15.91 5.75 -3.31
CA MET A 91 -15.60 5.44 -4.71
C MET A 91 -16.56 4.42 -5.30
N ALA A 92 -17.02 3.42 -4.52
CA ALA A 92 -17.98 2.44 -4.97
C ALA A 92 -19.36 3.08 -5.20
N GLN A 93 -19.78 3.97 -4.32
CA GLN A 93 -21.06 4.71 -4.47
C GLN A 93 -21.03 5.61 -5.71
N GLU A 94 -20.00 6.42 -5.87
CA GLU A 94 -19.80 7.29 -7.03
C GLU A 94 -19.79 6.49 -8.36
N ALA A 95 -19.07 5.36 -8.39
CA ALA A 95 -19.02 4.49 -9.57
C ALA A 95 -20.39 3.86 -9.88
N GLU A 96 -21.17 3.49 -8.87
CA GLU A 96 -22.54 2.99 -9.06
C GLU A 96 -23.46 4.06 -9.65
N GLU A 97 -23.40 5.30 -9.11
CA GLU A 97 -24.17 6.45 -9.60
C GLU A 97 -23.85 6.80 -11.05
N GLU A 98 -22.58 6.66 -11.45
CA GLU A 98 -22.12 6.90 -12.82
C GLU A 98 -22.36 5.70 -13.77
N GLY A 99 -22.85 4.55 -13.27
CA GLY A 99 -23.15 3.35 -14.06
C GLY A 99 -21.96 2.41 -14.27
N PHE A 100 -20.84 2.61 -13.57
CA PHE A 100 -19.66 1.73 -13.62
C PHE A 100 -19.79 0.58 -12.60
N THR A 101 -20.83 -0.22 -12.70
CA THR A 101 -21.18 -1.27 -11.73
C THR A 101 -20.09 -2.30 -11.49
N GLU A 102 -19.34 -2.69 -12.52
CA GLU A 102 -18.20 -3.61 -12.36
C GLU A 102 -17.05 -2.99 -11.56
N LEU A 103 -16.79 -1.69 -11.74
CA LEU A 103 -15.77 -0.98 -10.96
C LEU A 103 -16.25 -0.75 -9.52
N ALA A 104 -17.54 -0.42 -9.34
CA ALA A 104 -18.13 -0.31 -8.01
C ALA A 104 -17.96 -1.59 -7.20
N GLU A 105 -18.22 -2.76 -7.80
CA GLU A 105 -18.03 -4.04 -7.11
C GLU A 105 -16.54 -4.32 -6.83
N LYS A 106 -15.63 -3.97 -7.73
CA LYS A 106 -14.17 -4.08 -7.48
C LYS A 106 -13.74 -3.21 -6.30
N PHE A 107 -14.22 -1.96 -6.21
CA PHE A 107 -13.93 -1.09 -5.07
C PHE A 107 -14.43 -1.71 -3.76
N ARG A 108 -15.65 -2.26 -3.73
CA ARG A 108 -16.18 -2.96 -2.55
C ARG A 108 -15.35 -4.18 -2.16
N GLN A 109 -14.88 -4.95 -3.16
CA GLN A 109 -14.04 -6.15 -2.91
C GLN A 109 -12.69 -5.76 -2.30
N VAL A 110 -12.04 -4.74 -2.87
CA VAL A 110 -10.77 -4.25 -2.31
C VAL A 110 -10.98 -3.68 -0.91
N GLY A 111 -12.02 -2.86 -0.70
CA GLY A 111 -12.34 -2.35 0.64
C GLY A 111 -12.51 -3.44 1.71
N ARG A 112 -13.08 -4.60 1.35
CA ARG A 112 -13.15 -5.77 2.28
C ARG A 112 -11.76 -6.35 2.59
N ILE A 113 -10.84 -6.33 1.63
CA ILE A 113 -9.46 -6.78 1.82
C ILE A 113 -8.72 -5.81 2.75
N GLU A 114 -8.88 -4.49 2.54
CA GLU A 114 -8.22 -3.48 3.37
C GLU A 114 -8.71 -3.51 4.82
N LYS A 115 -9.98 -3.87 5.05
CA LYS A 115 -10.46 -4.16 6.40
C LYS A 115 -9.70 -5.31 7.06
N ALA A 116 -9.47 -6.41 6.33
CA ALA A 116 -8.70 -7.54 6.85
C ALA A 116 -7.22 -7.18 7.09
N HIS A 117 -6.64 -6.31 6.24
CA HIS A 117 -5.29 -5.78 6.47
C HIS A 117 -5.22 -4.96 7.76
N GLU A 118 -6.18 -4.07 8.00
CA GLU A 118 -6.26 -3.31 9.25
C GLU A 118 -6.31 -4.23 10.47
N GLU A 119 -7.24 -5.19 10.48
CA GLU A 119 -7.40 -6.15 11.58
C GLU A 119 -6.09 -6.89 11.87
N ARG A 120 -5.39 -7.33 10.82
CA ARG A 120 -4.08 -7.98 10.93
C ARG A 120 -3.02 -7.06 11.50
N TYR A 121 -2.91 -5.82 11.01
CA TYR A 121 -1.92 -4.87 11.55
C TYR A 121 -2.18 -4.51 13.00
N ARG A 122 -3.43 -4.38 13.42
CA ARG A 122 -3.78 -4.15 14.83
C ARG A 122 -3.44 -5.34 15.71
N ALA A 123 -3.68 -6.57 15.25
CA ALA A 123 -3.29 -7.78 15.98
C ALA A 123 -1.76 -7.87 16.13
N LEU A 124 -1.00 -7.58 15.07
CA LEU A 124 0.46 -7.56 15.11
C LEU A 124 1.00 -6.46 16.02
N LEU A 125 0.39 -5.28 16.01
CA LEU A 125 0.74 -4.19 16.92
C LEU A 125 0.55 -4.62 18.38
N SER A 126 -0.60 -5.21 18.70
CA SER A 126 -0.87 -5.76 20.03
C SER A 126 0.18 -6.80 20.45
N ASN A 127 0.58 -7.70 19.53
CA ASN A 127 1.62 -8.69 19.80
C ASN A 127 2.99 -8.05 20.11
N VAL A 128 3.35 -6.99 19.37
CA VAL A 128 4.59 -6.23 19.62
C VAL A 128 4.55 -5.57 21.00
N GLU A 129 3.44 -4.90 21.34
CA GLU A 129 3.26 -4.21 22.62
C GLU A 129 3.23 -5.17 23.80
N MET A 130 2.64 -6.38 23.63
CA MET A 130 2.59 -7.44 24.65
C MET A 130 3.84 -8.33 24.64
N GLN A 131 4.82 -8.10 23.75
CA GLN A 131 6.02 -8.93 23.57
C GLN A 131 5.72 -10.41 23.20
N ARG A 132 4.62 -10.65 22.44
CA ARG A 132 4.12 -11.99 22.04
C ARG A 132 4.40 -12.34 20.59
N VAL A 133 5.37 -11.72 19.96
CA VAL A 133 5.67 -11.87 18.52
C VAL A 133 5.98 -13.32 18.10
N PHE A 134 6.47 -14.13 19.02
CA PHE A 134 6.87 -15.52 18.78
C PHE A 134 5.87 -16.57 19.28
N GLU A 135 4.71 -16.15 19.79
CA GLU A 135 3.63 -17.07 20.14
C GLU A 135 2.85 -17.50 18.88
N LYS A 136 2.57 -18.81 18.78
CA LYS A 136 1.75 -19.34 17.68
C LYS A 136 0.28 -19.30 18.09
N SER A 137 -0.60 -18.88 17.16
CA SER A 137 -2.05 -19.07 17.32
C SER A 137 -2.44 -20.53 17.06
N GLU A 138 -3.53 -20.99 17.67
CA GLU A 138 -4.10 -22.32 17.40
C GLU A 138 -4.81 -22.37 16.04
N GLU A 139 -5.24 -21.24 15.51
CA GLU A 139 -5.91 -21.12 14.20
C GLU A 139 -4.92 -20.85 13.08
N THR A 140 -5.08 -21.54 11.96
CA THR A 140 -4.27 -21.34 10.75
C THR A 140 -5.09 -20.55 9.73
N MET A 141 -4.62 -19.35 9.43
CA MET A 141 -5.22 -18.50 8.41
C MET A 141 -4.41 -18.60 7.10
N TRP A 142 -5.12 -18.77 6.00
CA TRP A 142 -4.54 -18.80 4.67
C TRP A 142 -4.75 -17.47 3.97
N GLU A 143 -3.70 -16.91 3.39
CA GLU A 143 -3.75 -15.66 2.66
C GLU A 143 -3.33 -15.86 1.20
N CYS A 144 -4.12 -15.31 0.28
CA CYS A 144 -3.71 -15.20 -1.12
C CYS A 144 -2.58 -14.18 -1.24
N ARG A 145 -1.37 -14.63 -1.59
CA ARG A 145 -0.20 -13.75 -1.70
C ARG A 145 -0.30 -12.72 -2.84
N ASN A 146 -1.29 -12.85 -3.72
CA ASN A 146 -1.48 -11.94 -4.84
C ASN A 146 -2.41 -10.77 -4.51
N CYS A 147 -3.53 -11.01 -3.80
CA CYS A 147 -4.55 -10.00 -3.55
C CYS A 147 -4.89 -9.78 -2.06
N GLY A 148 -4.28 -10.55 -1.13
CA GLY A 148 -4.53 -10.42 0.31
C GLY A 148 -5.81 -11.10 0.81
N HIS A 149 -6.57 -11.79 -0.05
CA HIS A 149 -7.78 -12.49 0.38
C HIS A 149 -7.48 -13.56 1.44
N LEU A 150 -8.24 -13.56 2.54
CA LEU A 150 -8.06 -14.45 3.67
C LEU A 150 -9.12 -15.55 3.70
N VAL A 151 -8.68 -16.78 4.07
CA VAL A 151 -9.55 -17.94 4.32
C VAL A 151 -9.08 -18.61 5.62
N ILE A 152 -10.02 -18.92 6.53
CA ILE A 152 -9.80 -19.67 7.77
C ILE A 152 -10.06 -21.14 7.51
#